data_774b3398bb21db6aaf5488bebf56dd8a
#
_entry.id   774b3398bb21db6aaf5488bebf56dd8a
#
_cell.length_a   1.000
_cell.length_b   1.000
_cell.length_c   1.000
_cell.angle_alpha   90.00
_cell.angle_beta   90.00
_cell.angle_gamma   90.00
#
_symmetry.space_group_name_H-M   'P 1'
#
loop_
_entity.id
_entity.type
_entity.pdbx_description
1 polymer ?
#
loop_
_entity_poly.entity_id
_entity_poly.type
_entity_poly.pdbx_seq_one_letter_code
_entity_poly.pdbx_strand_id
1 'polypeptide(L)'
;SYNDFNIMNSQEQMGAYKEMMEKGWLNFSETSRNAESGVYGKMYQLLNTYDPLTGRYMLDNTDAAKNGYLRAAEMRNTNWFSQLFSNSLSQNHSVSISTGTDKSSFYASLSAMHDPGWYKQSSVDRYTANLNTTYNILKNLNINLISSASYRKQKAPGTLGQDIDVVSGQVKRDFDINPYSYALNTSRTLDPNEYYTSNYIYY
;
A
#
# COMPACT_ATOMS: atom_id res chain seq x y z
N SER A 1 7.14 5.25 -16.06
CA SER A 1 7.68 4.21 -15.18
C SER A 1 7.95 4.83 -13.81
N TYR A 2 7.35 4.30 -12.76
CA TYR A 2 7.59 4.79 -11.38
C TYR A 2 8.87 4.20 -10.75
N ASN A 3 9.73 3.60 -11.56
CA ASN A 3 11.01 3.04 -11.13
C ASN A 3 12.21 3.94 -11.47
N ASP A 4 11.97 5.04 -12.18
CA ASP A 4 13.04 5.92 -12.69
C ASP A 4 13.26 7.14 -11.78
N PHE A 5 13.19 6.94 -10.46
CA PHE A 5 13.56 8.00 -9.54
C PHE A 5 15.04 7.91 -9.20
N ASN A 6 15.72 9.04 -9.27
CA ASN A 6 17.08 9.17 -8.79
C ASN A 6 17.08 9.22 -7.26
N ILE A 7 16.92 8.06 -6.65
CA ILE A 7 16.93 7.87 -5.19
C ILE A 7 18.25 7.18 -4.83
N MET A 8 18.85 7.61 -3.73
CA MET A 8 20.05 6.97 -3.18
C MET A 8 19.82 5.47 -3.03
N ASN A 9 20.76 4.66 -3.48
CA ASN A 9 20.79 3.22 -3.20
C ASN A 9 21.25 2.97 -1.75
N SER A 10 21.21 1.72 -1.30
CA SER A 10 21.59 1.40 0.09
C SER A 10 23.05 1.68 0.42
N GLN A 11 23.97 1.54 -0.54
CA GLN A 11 25.38 1.85 -0.35
C GLN A 11 25.60 3.36 -0.14
N GLU A 12 24.96 4.18 -0.98
CA GLU A 12 25.02 5.64 -0.86
C GLU A 12 24.40 6.11 0.46
N GLN A 13 23.28 5.51 0.87
CA GLN A 13 22.64 5.81 2.15
C GLN A 13 23.52 5.42 3.33
N MET A 14 24.12 4.23 3.30
CA MET A 14 25.06 3.80 4.36
C MET A 14 26.32 4.67 4.40
N GLY A 15 26.81 5.14 3.25
CA GLY A 15 27.91 6.10 3.18
C GLY A 15 27.55 7.43 3.86
N ALA A 16 26.37 7.97 3.57
CA ALA A 16 25.86 9.17 4.23
C ALA A 16 25.69 8.98 5.74
N TYR A 17 25.13 7.84 6.18
CA TYR A 17 25.00 7.54 7.60
C TYR A 17 26.34 7.43 8.32
N LYS A 18 27.34 6.81 7.70
CA LYS A 18 28.69 6.74 8.24
C LYS A 18 29.29 8.13 8.41
N GLU A 19 29.18 8.99 7.41
CA GLU A 19 29.67 10.38 7.49
C GLU A 19 28.94 11.15 8.61
N MET A 20 27.63 10.98 8.73
CA MET A 20 26.84 11.60 9.81
C MET A 20 27.28 11.10 11.19
N MET A 21 27.60 9.82 11.32
CA MET A 21 28.15 9.25 12.57
C MET A 21 29.51 9.85 12.90
N GLU A 22 30.43 9.91 11.94
CA GLU A 22 31.78 10.47 12.14
C GLU A 22 31.74 11.95 12.53
N LYS A 23 30.74 12.69 12.02
CA LYS A 23 30.53 14.11 12.39
C LYS A 23 29.73 14.29 13.67
N GLY A 24 29.30 13.21 14.33
CA GLY A 24 28.50 13.27 15.56
C GLY A 24 27.08 13.81 15.35
N TRP A 25 26.56 13.81 14.13
CA TRP A 25 25.21 14.28 13.83
C TRP A 25 24.12 13.27 14.17
N LEU A 26 24.48 11.98 14.25
CA LEU A 26 23.57 10.92 14.67
C LEU A 26 23.78 10.66 16.17
N ASN A 27 22.80 11.04 16.95
CA ASN A 27 22.80 10.75 18.39
C ASN A 27 21.89 9.54 18.65
N PHE A 28 22.50 8.39 18.88
CA PHE A 28 21.83 7.13 19.20
C PHE A 28 21.82 6.84 20.69
N SER A 29 21.66 7.85 21.53
CA SER A 29 21.44 7.57 22.95
C SER A 29 20.17 6.74 23.11
N GLU A 30 20.13 5.83 24.09
CA GLU A 30 18.97 4.96 24.37
C GLU A 30 17.68 5.74 24.60
N THR A 31 17.79 7.00 24.96
CA THR A 31 16.67 7.92 25.19
C THR A 31 16.26 8.68 23.92
N SER A 32 17.00 8.58 22.85
CA SER A 32 16.71 9.26 21.59
C SER A 32 15.62 8.50 20.82
N ARG A 33 14.61 9.22 20.32
CA ARG A 33 13.60 8.64 19.42
C ARG A 33 14.20 8.03 18.18
N ASN A 34 15.37 8.51 17.73
CA ASN A 34 16.08 7.98 16.58
C ASN A 34 16.76 6.62 16.85
N ALA A 35 16.97 6.26 18.11
CA ALA A 35 17.53 4.96 18.48
C ALA A 35 16.61 3.78 18.13
N GLU A 36 15.31 4.03 17.95
CA GLU A 36 14.31 3.00 17.64
C GLU A 36 14.03 2.87 16.14
N SER A 37 14.63 3.70 15.30
CA SER A 37 14.37 3.73 13.86
C SER A 37 15.64 3.54 13.02
N GLY A 38 15.46 3.03 11.81
CA GLY A 38 16.53 2.84 10.85
C GLY A 38 17.48 1.68 11.19
N VAL A 39 18.53 1.56 10.39
CA VAL A 39 19.49 0.43 10.47
C VAL A 39 20.23 0.41 11.82
N TYR A 40 20.70 1.55 12.27
CA TYR A 40 21.45 1.64 13.53
C TYR A 40 20.55 1.39 14.74
N GLY A 41 19.34 1.96 14.74
CA GLY A 41 18.37 1.71 15.80
C GLY A 41 18.02 0.23 15.89
N LYS A 42 17.79 -0.43 14.75
CA LYS A 42 17.54 -1.87 14.70
C LYS A 42 18.74 -2.69 15.19
N MET A 43 19.95 -2.30 14.81
CA MET A 43 21.18 -2.94 15.30
C MET A 43 21.25 -2.87 16.83
N TYR A 44 21.00 -1.70 17.42
CA TYR A 44 21.00 -1.55 18.88
C TYR A 44 19.88 -2.32 19.57
N GLN A 45 18.69 -2.40 18.97
CA GLN A 45 17.62 -3.27 19.46
C GLN A 45 18.07 -4.72 19.50
N LEU A 46 18.69 -5.24 18.45
CA LEU A 46 19.18 -6.62 18.39
C LEU A 46 20.29 -6.91 19.39
N LEU A 47 21.18 -5.95 19.64
CA LEU A 47 22.24 -6.04 20.67
C LEU A 47 21.67 -6.14 22.07
N ASN A 48 20.46 -5.60 22.31
CA ASN A 48 19.81 -5.56 23.62
C ASN A 48 18.65 -6.56 23.76
N THR A 49 18.30 -7.28 22.69
CA THR A 49 17.24 -8.29 22.71
C THR A 49 17.83 -9.67 22.99
N TYR A 50 17.47 -10.23 24.13
CA TYR A 50 17.86 -11.59 24.51
C TYR A 50 16.84 -12.60 23.98
N ASP A 51 17.33 -13.66 23.34
CA ASP A 51 16.52 -14.79 22.87
C ASP A 51 16.60 -15.92 23.90
N PRO A 52 15.52 -16.21 24.61
CA PRO A 52 15.50 -17.26 25.63
C PRO A 52 15.62 -18.69 25.04
N LEU A 53 15.32 -18.86 23.75
CA LEU A 53 15.41 -20.17 23.08
C LEU A 53 16.85 -20.54 22.77
N THR A 54 17.64 -19.58 22.33
CA THR A 54 19.06 -19.79 22.00
C THR A 54 20.01 -19.49 23.16
N GLY A 55 19.53 -18.80 24.18
CA GLY A 55 20.33 -18.35 25.31
C GLY A 55 21.34 -17.26 24.99
N ARG A 56 21.11 -16.50 23.91
CA ARG A 56 22.01 -15.48 23.39
C ARG A 56 21.26 -14.19 23.05
N TYR A 57 22.00 -13.11 22.93
CA TYR A 57 21.46 -11.89 22.32
C TYR A 57 21.28 -12.10 20.81
N MET A 58 20.29 -11.42 20.24
CA MET A 58 19.95 -11.54 18.81
C MET A 58 21.11 -11.09 17.90
N LEU A 59 21.98 -10.23 18.40
CA LEU A 59 23.23 -9.82 17.76
C LEU A 59 24.33 -9.77 18.82
N ASP A 60 25.46 -10.39 18.54
CA ASP A 60 26.62 -10.34 19.43
C ASP A 60 27.24 -8.94 19.49
N ASN A 61 27.57 -8.48 20.69
CA ASN A 61 28.19 -7.16 20.88
C ASN A 61 29.70 -7.17 20.54
N THR A 62 30.04 -7.64 19.34
CA THR A 62 31.39 -7.61 18.80
C THR A 62 31.44 -6.73 17.55
N ASP A 63 32.59 -6.15 17.27
CA ASP A 63 32.77 -5.33 16.09
C ASP A 63 32.55 -6.12 14.80
N ALA A 64 32.93 -7.39 14.78
CA ALA A 64 32.70 -8.27 13.65
C ALA A 64 31.20 -8.49 13.36
N ALA A 65 30.39 -8.74 14.40
CA ALA A 65 28.95 -8.93 14.24
C ALA A 65 28.24 -7.63 13.83
N LYS A 66 28.59 -6.50 14.46
CA LYS A 66 28.05 -5.19 14.09
C LYS A 66 28.38 -4.81 12.64
N ASN A 67 29.64 -4.95 12.24
CA ASN A 67 30.08 -4.69 10.89
C ASN A 67 29.43 -5.63 9.88
N GLY A 68 29.23 -6.90 10.23
CA GLY A 68 28.51 -7.84 9.41
C GLY A 68 27.05 -7.42 9.17
N TYR A 69 26.35 -6.98 10.24
CA TYR A 69 24.99 -6.47 10.15
C TYR A 69 24.88 -5.21 9.27
N LEU A 70 25.76 -4.24 9.50
CA LEU A 70 25.79 -3.00 8.71
C LEU A 70 26.12 -3.25 7.23
N ARG A 71 27.03 -4.20 6.96
CA ARG A 71 27.35 -4.61 5.59
C ARG A 71 26.19 -5.32 4.91
N ALA A 72 25.43 -6.12 5.64
CA ALA A 72 24.21 -6.73 5.10
C ALA A 72 23.18 -5.66 4.71
N ALA A 73 23.03 -4.62 5.52
CA ALA A 73 22.15 -3.48 5.21
C ALA A 73 22.65 -2.69 3.97
N GLU A 74 23.97 -2.48 3.86
CA GLU A 74 24.59 -1.82 2.70
C GLU A 74 24.29 -2.56 1.38
N MET A 75 24.32 -3.88 1.40
CA MET A 75 24.12 -4.72 0.21
C MET A 75 22.64 -5.00 -0.10
N ARG A 76 21.72 -4.67 0.78
CA ARG A 76 20.29 -5.05 0.69
C ARG A 76 19.58 -4.40 -0.48
N ASN A 77 19.72 -3.09 -0.64
CA ASN A 77 19.15 -2.29 -1.72
C ASN A 77 17.66 -2.54 -1.99
N THR A 78 16.84 -2.50 -0.95
CA THR A 78 15.39 -2.76 -1.03
C THR A 78 14.72 -1.80 -2.02
N ASN A 79 14.04 -2.36 -3.00
CA ASN A 79 13.22 -1.59 -3.92
C ASN A 79 11.78 -1.50 -3.40
N TRP A 80 11.47 -0.42 -2.67
CA TRP A 80 10.16 -0.22 -2.06
C TRP A 80 9.04 -0.09 -3.09
N PHE A 81 9.34 0.42 -4.30
CA PHE A 81 8.34 0.45 -5.37
C PHE A 81 7.92 -0.96 -5.77
N SER A 82 8.85 -1.87 -5.97
CA SER A 82 8.53 -3.27 -6.30
C SER A 82 7.87 -4.02 -5.14
N GLN A 83 8.11 -3.59 -3.90
CA GLN A 83 7.43 -4.15 -2.73
C GLN A 83 5.96 -3.71 -2.63
N LEU A 84 5.66 -2.47 -2.97
CA LEU A 84 4.34 -1.86 -2.75
C LEU A 84 3.48 -1.83 -4.01
N PHE A 85 4.09 -1.74 -5.18
CA PHE A 85 3.38 -1.60 -6.45
C PHE A 85 3.47 -2.85 -7.30
N SER A 86 2.51 -3.01 -8.18
CA SER A 86 2.48 -4.05 -9.20
C SER A 86 1.99 -3.47 -10.52
N ASN A 87 2.44 -4.07 -11.61
CA ASN A 87 1.83 -3.77 -12.90
C ASN A 87 0.38 -4.24 -12.87
N SER A 88 -0.52 -3.36 -13.26
CA SER A 88 -1.94 -3.64 -13.28
C SER A 88 -2.47 -3.57 -14.71
N LEU A 89 -3.39 -4.47 -15.04
CA LEU A 89 -4.13 -4.48 -16.28
C LEU A 89 -5.62 -4.39 -15.93
N SER A 90 -6.20 -3.23 -16.13
CA SER A 90 -7.64 -3.06 -16.00
C SER A 90 -8.36 -3.70 -17.20
N GLN A 91 -9.39 -4.47 -16.91
CA GLN A 91 -10.19 -5.18 -17.90
C GLN A 91 -11.65 -4.78 -17.75
N ASN A 92 -12.30 -4.51 -18.88
CA ASN A 92 -13.73 -4.25 -18.92
C ASN A 92 -14.35 -5.03 -20.08
N HIS A 93 -15.23 -5.93 -19.73
CA HIS A 93 -15.96 -6.76 -20.67
C HIS A 93 -17.42 -6.37 -20.66
N SER A 94 -18.02 -6.16 -21.81
CA SER A 94 -19.44 -5.86 -21.94
C SER A 94 -20.07 -6.65 -23.07
N VAL A 95 -21.28 -7.06 -22.83
CA VAL A 95 -22.15 -7.68 -23.83
C VAL A 95 -23.48 -6.97 -23.81
N SER A 96 -24.02 -6.71 -24.97
CA SER A 96 -25.35 -6.13 -25.11
C SER A 96 -26.15 -6.82 -26.21
N ILE A 97 -27.43 -6.85 -26.01
CA ILE A 97 -28.40 -7.33 -26.99
C ILE A 97 -29.44 -6.25 -27.20
N SER A 98 -29.79 -6.03 -28.47
CA SER A 98 -30.87 -5.13 -28.86
C SER A 98 -31.77 -5.85 -29.84
N THR A 99 -33.07 -5.81 -29.61
CA THR A 99 -34.07 -6.38 -30.50
C THR A 99 -35.31 -5.51 -30.48
N GLY A 100 -36.11 -5.57 -31.51
CA GLY A 100 -37.35 -4.79 -31.60
C GLY A 100 -38.30 -5.30 -32.64
N THR A 101 -39.55 -4.90 -32.47
CA THR A 101 -40.65 -5.07 -33.44
C THR A 101 -41.31 -3.73 -33.66
N ASP A 102 -42.30 -3.64 -34.52
CA ASP A 102 -43.07 -2.40 -34.72
C ASP A 102 -43.76 -1.90 -33.44
N LYS A 103 -43.97 -2.79 -32.45
CA LYS A 103 -44.64 -2.48 -31.21
C LYS A 103 -43.75 -2.49 -29.96
N SER A 104 -42.52 -2.99 -30.06
CA SER A 104 -41.66 -3.13 -28.91
C SER A 104 -40.20 -2.92 -29.27
N SER A 105 -39.45 -2.37 -28.34
CA SER A 105 -38.01 -2.36 -28.34
C SER A 105 -37.47 -2.91 -27.02
N PHE A 106 -36.39 -3.65 -27.12
CA PHE A 106 -35.71 -4.26 -25.99
C PHE A 106 -34.22 -4.03 -26.14
N TYR A 107 -33.62 -3.55 -25.08
CA TYR A 107 -32.18 -3.43 -24.94
C TYR A 107 -31.77 -3.97 -23.58
N ALA A 108 -30.80 -4.86 -23.54
CA ALA A 108 -30.16 -5.32 -22.32
C ALA A 108 -28.64 -5.28 -22.46
N SER A 109 -27.94 -4.91 -21.43
CA SER A 109 -26.47 -4.97 -21.38
C SER A 109 -26.00 -5.46 -20.03
N LEU A 110 -24.90 -6.22 -20.06
CA LEU A 110 -24.16 -6.66 -18.89
C LEU A 110 -22.70 -6.22 -19.08
N SER A 111 -22.10 -5.69 -18.03
CA SER A 111 -20.67 -5.38 -18.02
C SER A 111 -20.01 -5.88 -16.74
N ALA A 112 -18.76 -6.33 -16.87
CA ALA A 112 -17.91 -6.74 -15.79
C ALA A 112 -16.57 -6.02 -15.93
N MET A 113 -16.19 -5.25 -14.92
CA MET A 113 -14.92 -4.56 -14.84
C MET A 113 -14.11 -5.13 -13.69
N HIS A 114 -12.87 -5.47 -13.96
CA HIS A 114 -11.87 -5.82 -12.97
C HIS A 114 -10.68 -4.86 -13.10
N ASP A 115 -10.44 -4.10 -12.06
CA ASP A 115 -9.28 -3.20 -11.95
C ASP A 115 -8.47 -3.61 -10.73
N PRO A 116 -7.29 -4.27 -10.91
CA PRO A 116 -6.46 -4.69 -9.80
C PRO A 116 -5.76 -3.53 -9.08
N GLY A 117 -5.92 -2.30 -9.58
CA GLY A 117 -5.18 -1.16 -9.03
C GLY A 117 -3.67 -1.24 -9.27
N TRP A 118 -2.96 -0.21 -8.89
CA TRP A 118 -1.52 -0.08 -9.12
C TRP A 118 -0.65 -0.40 -7.89
N TYR A 119 -1.22 -0.43 -6.69
CA TYR A 119 -0.52 -0.94 -5.52
C TYR A 119 -1.09 -2.29 -5.07
N LYS A 120 -0.21 -3.11 -4.53
CA LYS A 120 -0.54 -4.50 -4.17
C LYS A 120 -1.73 -4.56 -3.23
N GLN A 121 -2.56 -5.57 -3.40
CA GLN A 121 -3.78 -5.83 -2.65
C GLN A 121 -4.91 -4.79 -2.83
N SER A 122 -4.78 -3.82 -3.73
CA SER A 122 -5.91 -2.99 -4.14
C SER A 122 -6.65 -3.64 -5.31
N SER A 123 -7.96 -3.54 -5.33
CA SER A 123 -8.77 -3.97 -6.48
C SER A 123 -10.16 -3.35 -6.44
N VAL A 124 -10.74 -3.17 -7.62
CA VAL A 124 -12.14 -2.81 -7.80
C VAL A 124 -12.76 -3.77 -8.79
N ASP A 125 -13.78 -4.49 -8.35
CA ASP A 125 -14.65 -5.29 -9.20
C ASP A 125 -16.00 -4.59 -9.32
N ARG A 126 -16.48 -4.39 -10.53
CA ARG A 126 -17.78 -3.77 -10.78
C ARG A 126 -18.56 -4.56 -11.82
N TYR A 127 -19.77 -4.92 -11.48
CA TYR A 127 -20.74 -5.58 -12.36
C TYR A 127 -21.91 -4.64 -12.56
N THR A 128 -22.31 -4.43 -13.82
CA THR A 128 -23.42 -3.55 -14.14
C THR A 128 -24.39 -4.27 -15.09
N ALA A 129 -25.66 -4.18 -14.80
CA ALA A 129 -26.72 -4.67 -15.66
C ALA A 129 -27.68 -3.52 -15.99
N ASN A 130 -28.00 -3.36 -17.27
CA ASN A 130 -28.99 -2.38 -17.73
C ASN A 130 -30.03 -3.07 -18.57
N LEU A 131 -31.27 -2.64 -18.39
CA LEU A 131 -32.43 -3.05 -19.14
C LEU A 131 -33.22 -1.82 -19.56
N ASN A 132 -33.55 -1.72 -20.83
CA ASN A 132 -34.45 -0.71 -21.36
C ASN A 132 -35.42 -1.39 -22.31
N THR A 133 -36.71 -1.34 -21.97
CA THR A 133 -37.75 -1.98 -22.75
C THR A 133 -38.89 -0.99 -22.96
N THR A 134 -39.31 -0.82 -24.18
CA THR A 134 -40.49 -0.02 -24.54
C THR A 134 -41.50 -0.93 -25.21
N TYR A 135 -42.72 -0.81 -24.83
CA TYR A 135 -43.84 -1.55 -25.41
C TYR A 135 -45.01 -0.60 -25.72
N ASN A 136 -45.41 -0.54 -27.00
CA ASN A 136 -46.53 0.24 -27.48
C ASN A 136 -47.82 -0.62 -27.42
N ILE A 137 -48.63 -0.42 -26.40
CA ILE A 137 -49.87 -1.21 -26.21
C ILE A 137 -50.93 -0.74 -27.19
N LEU A 138 -51.08 0.57 -27.33
CA LEU A 138 -52.04 1.23 -28.22
C LEU A 138 -51.33 2.35 -28.96
N LYS A 139 -51.96 2.93 -30.00
CA LYS A 139 -51.40 4.06 -30.74
C LYS A 139 -51.01 5.25 -29.84
N ASN A 140 -51.69 5.41 -28.71
CA ASN A 140 -51.53 6.51 -27.78
C ASN A 140 -51.09 6.05 -26.37
N LEU A 141 -50.72 4.77 -26.22
CA LEU A 141 -50.29 4.22 -24.94
C LEU A 141 -49.01 3.41 -25.11
N ASN A 142 -47.95 3.88 -24.52
CA ASN A 142 -46.68 3.15 -24.43
C ASN A 142 -46.28 2.94 -22.96
N ILE A 143 -45.58 1.86 -22.71
CA ILE A 143 -44.94 1.56 -21.43
C ILE A 143 -43.42 1.51 -21.68
N ASN A 144 -42.70 2.24 -20.89
CA ASN A 144 -41.21 2.21 -20.90
C ASN A 144 -40.72 1.75 -19.52
N LEU A 145 -39.93 0.67 -19.50
CA LEU A 145 -39.26 0.14 -18.34
C LEU A 145 -37.78 0.32 -18.49
N ILE A 146 -37.18 1.13 -17.61
CA ILE A 146 -35.77 1.33 -17.51
C ILE A 146 -35.30 0.81 -16.15
N SER A 147 -34.38 -0.13 -16.15
CA SER A 147 -33.79 -0.70 -14.93
C SER A 147 -32.30 -0.74 -15.04
N SER A 148 -31.62 -0.34 -13.99
CA SER A 148 -30.18 -0.49 -13.86
C SER A 148 -29.82 -1.04 -12.50
N ALA A 149 -28.86 -1.96 -12.48
CA ALA A 149 -28.29 -2.51 -11.26
C ALA A 149 -26.78 -2.47 -11.36
N SER A 150 -26.11 -2.11 -10.26
CA SER A 150 -24.67 -2.10 -10.18
C SER A 150 -24.23 -2.69 -8.84
N TYR A 151 -23.29 -3.60 -8.90
CA TYR A 151 -22.60 -4.16 -7.75
C TYR A 151 -21.12 -3.83 -7.82
N ARG A 152 -20.57 -3.24 -6.77
CA ARG A 152 -19.14 -2.87 -6.68
C ARG A 152 -18.56 -3.48 -5.42
N LYS A 153 -17.43 -4.18 -5.61
CA LYS A 153 -16.57 -4.65 -4.53
C LYS A 153 -15.23 -3.95 -4.64
N GLN A 154 -14.81 -3.32 -3.57
CA GLN A 154 -13.51 -2.64 -3.51
C GLN A 154 -12.67 -3.24 -2.39
N LYS A 155 -11.39 -3.47 -2.68
CA LYS A 155 -10.37 -3.80 -1.71
C LYS A 155 -9.34 -2.68 -1.74
N ALA A 156 -9.11 -2.05 -0.59
CA ALA A 156 -8.17 -0.95 -0.44
C ALA A 156 -7.37 -1.18 0.84
N PRO A 157 -6.17 -1.78 0.76
CA PRO A 157 -5.31 -1.98 1.91
C PRO A 157 -4.78 -0.64 2.42
N GLY A 158 -4.56 -0.55 3.73
CA GLY A 158 -4.02 0.65 4.37
C GLY A 158 -5.04 1.75 4.69
N THR A 159 -6.32 1.55 4.37
CA THR A 159 -7.39 2.40 4.89
C THR A 159 -7.80 1.89 6.27
N LEU A 160 -7.35 2.56 7.30
CA LEU A 160 -7.88 2.38 8.65
C LEU A 160 -9.25 3.07 8.75
N GLY A 161 -10.13 2.51 9.57
CA GLY A 161 -11.49 3.03 9.72
C GLY A 161 -11.53 4.50 10.15
N GLN A 162 -12.54 5.24 9.74
CA GLN A 162 -12.80 6.57 10.25
C GLN A 162 -13.44 6.43 11.63
N ASP A 163 -12.76 6.90 12.68
CA ASP A 163 -13.37 7.11 13.98
C ASP A 163 -13.95 8.53 14.03
N ILE A 164 -15.26 8.60 14.22
CA ILE A 164 -15.94 9.88 14.44
C ILE A 164 -15.97 10.11 15.94
N ASP A 165 -15.29 11.15 16.41
CA ASP A 165 -15.46 11.62 17.77
C ASP A 165 -16.87 12.18 17.91
N VAL A 166 -17.70 11.45 18.65
CA VAL A 166 -19.14 11.74 18.82
C VAL A 166 -19.34 13.06 19.59
N VAL A 167 -18.33 13.54 20.32
CA VAL A 167 -18.41 14.76 21.15
C VAL A 167 -18.05 16.01 20.34
N SER A 168 -17.01 15.93 19.54
CA SER A 168 -16.51 17.08 18.76
C SER A 168 -17.00 17.10 17.33
N GLY A 169 -17.57 15.99 16.82
CA GLY A 169 -17.95 15.81 15.41
C GLY A 169 -16.73 15.75 14.47
N GLN A 170 -15.52 15.70 15.02
CA GLN A 170 -14.29 15.62 14.23
C GLN A 170 -14.05 14.20 13.77
N VAL A 171 -13.77 14.05 12.49
CA VAL A 171 -13.33 12.79 11.90
C VAL A 171 -11.84 12.64 12.20
N LYS A 172 -11.50 11.75 13.14
CA LYS A 172 -10.14 11.23 13.26
C LYS A 172 -9.93 10.21 12.16
N ARG A 173 -9.06 10.53 11.24
CA ARG A 173 -8.46 9.53 10.36
C ARG A 173 -7.23 9.00 11.06
N ASP A 174 -7.21 7.72 11.37
CA ASP A 174 -5.98 7.02 11.59
C ASP A 174 -5.27 6.96 10.23
N PHE A 175 -4.11 7.49 10.20
CA PHE A 175 -3.22 7.76 9.07
C PHE A 175 -3.38 6.82 7.87
N ASP A 176 -3.86 7.36 6.77
CA ASP A 176 -3.70 6.73 5.46
C ASP A 176 -2.23 6.83 5.05
N ILE A 177 -1.51 5.71 5.12
CA ILE A 177 -0.15 5.67 4.58
C ILE A 177 -0.25 5.79 3.06
N ASN A 178 0.29 6.87 2.51
CA ASN A 178 0.44 7.01 1.07
C ASN A 178 1.57 6.07 0.61
N PRO A 179 1.28 4.98 -0.12
CA PRO A 179 2.30 4.00 -0.52
C PRO A 179 3.40 4.62 -1.38
N TYR A 180 3.07 5.64 -2.16
CA TYR A 180 4.01 6.34 -3.01
C TYR A 180 5.02 7.16 -2.19
N SER A 181 4.52 7.93 -1.24
CA SER A 181 5.37 8.67 -0.30
C SER A 181 6.23 7.74 0.54
N TYR A 182 5.66 6.61 0.97
CA TYR A 182 6.41 5.59 1.70
C TYR A 182 7.56 5.01 0.86
N ALA A 183 7.31 4.65 -0.40
CA ALA A 183 8.33 4.12 -1.30
C ALA A 183 9.47 5.11 -1.58
N LEU A 184 9.15 6.43 -1.65
CA LEU A 184 10.14 7.48 -1.88
C LEU A 184 11.02 7.76 -0.65
N ASN A 185 10.41 7.76 0.54
CA ASN A 185 11.06 8.26 1.75
C ASN A 185 11.62 7.15 2.64
N THR A 186 11.27 5.88 2.39
CA THR A 186 11.77 4.78 3.21
C THR A 186 13.16 4.36 2.77
N SER A 187 14.05 4.20 3.74
CA SER A 187 15.44 3.79 3.47
C SER A 187 15.51 2.42 2.79
N ARG A 188 16.33 2.34 1.75
CA ARG A 188 16.59 1.08 1.02
C ARG A 188 17.49 0.11 1.77
N THR A 189 18.03 0.54 2.91
CA THR A 189 18.81 -0.30 3.82
C THR A 189 17.93 -1.19 4.69
N LEU A 190 16.62 -0.91 4.78
CA LEU A 190 15.68 -1.64 5.60
C LEU A 190 15.18 -2.92 4.91
N ASP A 191 14.93 -3.96 5.70
CA ASP A 191 14.36 -5.22 5.23
C ASP A 191 12.82 -5.14 5.26
N PRO A 192 12.12 -5.43 4.16
CA PRO A 192 10.66 -5.42 4.15
C PRO A 192 10.03 -6.48 5.04
N ASN A 193 10.79 -7.51 5.44
CA ASN A 193 10.32 -8.58 6.32
C ASN A 193 10.67 -8.35 7.79
N GLU A 194 11.43 -7.31 8.11
CA GLU A 194 11.70 -6.94 9.50
C GLU A 194 10.59 -6.05 10.03
N TYR A 195 9.98 -6.47 11.15
CA TYR A 195 9.02 -5.66 11.87
C TYR A 195 9.75 -4.75 12.86
N TYR A 196 9.48 -3.47 12.74
CA TYR A 196 9.94 -2.49 13.72
C TYR A 196 8.83 -2.30 14.75
N THR A 197 9.00 -2.84 15.94
CA THR A 197 8.13 -2.54 17.07
C THR A 197 8.57 -1.21 17.68
N SER A 198 8.11 -0.12 17.13
CA SER A 198 8.21 1.18 17.76
C SER A 198 6.84 1.55 18.31
N ASN A 199 6.79 2.04 19.56
CA ASN A 199 5.57 2.65 20.13
C ASN A 199 5.26 4.00 19.46
N TYR A 200 6.10 4.42 18.53
CA TYR A 200 5.97 5.68 17.81
C TYR A 200 6.00 5.40 16.31
N ILE A 201 4.94 5.78 15.63
CA ILE A 201 4.88 5.78 14.18
C ILE A 201 5.60 7.06 13.71
N TYR A 202 6.72 6.89 12.99
CA TYR A 202 7.42 8.00 12.35
C TYR A 202 7.07 8.02 10.86
N TYR A 203 6.72 9.19 10.40
CA TYR A 203 6.46 9.51 8.99
C TYR A 203 7.68 10.19 8.40
#